data_47db7ec9027ebd2a1b554589108fd03b
#
_entry.id   47db7ec9027ebd2a1b554589108fd03b
#
_cell.length_a   1.000
_cell.length_b   1.000
_cell.length_c   1.000
_cell.angle_alpha   90.00
_cell.angle_beta   90.00
_cell.angle_gamma   90.00
#
_symmetry.space_group_name_H-M   'P 1'
#
loop_
_entity.id
_entity.type
_entity.pdbx_description
1 polymer ?
#
loop_
_entity_poly.entity_id
_entity_poly.type
_entity_poly.pdbx_seq_one_letter_code
_entity_poly.pdbx_strand_id
1 'polypeptide(L)'
;QFGPECEIVIHDLKTNDPEHSIVHIENGHVTGRGIGDGPSNAVFDVIRHNNKKKKPEQEEELKDHAGYLMKTADGKILKCSTSYIRDDDGSLHYVFGINYDITKLTMIESALHSLITPVNKEEKPKEITHSVNDLLDHLIEESVALVGKPVALMNKEDKVTAIQFLNDSGAFLITKSGDKVANYFGISKYTLYSYIDVNK
;
A
#
# COMPACT_ATOMS: atom_id res chain seq x y z
N GLN A 1 6.12 26.78 2.85
CA GLN A 1 6.27 25.66 3.76
C GLN A 1 6.39 24.31 3.02
N PHE A 2 5.64 24.09 1.93
CA PHE A 2 5.62 22.85 1.16
C PHE A 2 6.47 22.90 -0.12
N GLY A 3 7.23 23.98 -0.33
CA GLY A 3 8.11 24.14 -1.48
C GLY A 3 7.39 24.57 -2.77
N PRO A 4 8.14 24.66 -3.89
CA PRO A 4 7.61 25.15 -5.16
C PRO A 4 6.64 24.18 -5.85
N GLU A 5 6.59 22.92 -5.45
CA GLU A 5 5.67 21.91 -6.00
C GLU A 5 4.25 22.03 -5.42
N CYS A 6 4.00 22.95 -4.47
CA CYS A 6 2.70 23.17 -3.85
C CYS A 6 2.07 24.46 -4.35
N GLU A 7 1.03 24.34 -5.16
CA GLU A 7 0.18 25.46 -5.58
C GLU A 7 -0.91 25.71 -4.55
N ILE A 8 -1.13 26.96 -4.23
CA ILE A 8 -2.29 27.45 -3.46
C ILE A 8 -3.09 28.36 -4.37
N VAL A 9 -4.39 28.13 -4.47
CA VAL A 9 -5.28 28.91 -5.35
C VAL A 9 -6.57 29.28 -4.65
N ILE A 10 -7.04 30.51 -4.89
CA ILE A 10 -8.33 31.02 -4.41
C ILE A 10 -9.15 31.47 -5.64
N HIS A 11 -10.36 30.89 -5.72
CA HIS A 11 -11.36 31.28 -6.70
C HIS A 11 -12.45 32.14 -6.03
N ASP A 12 -12.79 33.25 -6.62
CA ASP A 12 -13.98 34.04 -6.28
C ASP A 12 -15.15 33.56 -7.13
N LEU A 13 -16.20 33.04 -6.47
CA LEU A 13 -17.39 32.52 -7.14
C LEU A 13 -18.50 33.55 -7.35
N LYS A 14 -18.35 34.75 -6.78
CA LYS A 14 -19.26 35.87 -6.98
C LYS A 14 -18.90 36.74 -8.20
N THR A 15 -17.80 36.38 -8.90
CA THR A 15 -17.46 37.03 -10.16
C THR A 15 -18.55 36.82 -11.20
N ASN A 16 -18.82 37.84 -11.98
CA ASN A 16 -19.75 37.76 -13.11
C ASN A 16 -19.16 36.96 -14.29
N ASP A 17 -17.89 36.67 -14.24
CA ASP A 17 -17.15 35.91 -15.25
C ASP A 17 -16.47 34.67 -14.63
N PRO A 18 -17.16 33.51 -14.66
CA PRO A 18 -16.62 32.27 -14.10
C PRO A 18 -15.33 31.78 -14.76
N GLU A 19 -15.06 32.24 -15.99
CA GLU A 19 -13.82 31.85 -16.71
C GLU A 19 -12.59 32.60 -16.17
N HIS A 20 -12.78 33.65 -15.35
CA HIS A 20 -11.73 34.46 -14.73
C HIS A 20 -11.88 34.51 -13.21
N SER A 21 -12.04 33.33 -12.59
CA SER A 21 -12.36 33.22 -11.16
C SER A 21 -11.14 33.23 -10.23
N ILE A 22 -9.91 33.03 -10.72
CA ILE A 22 -8.72 33.01 -9.87
C ILE A 22 -8.35 34.41 -9.45
N VAL A 23 -8.50 34.71 -8.15
CA VAL A 23 -8.15 36.01 -7.54
C VAL A 23 -6.81 35.97 -6.81
N HIS A 24 -6.35 34.79 -6.41
CA HIS A 24 -5.02 34.60 -5.82
C HIS A 24 -4.46 33.25 -6.21
N ILE A 25 -3.17 33.20 -6.50
CA ILE A 25 -2.45 31.94 -6.77
C ILE A 25 -0.97 32.08 -6.41
N GLU A 26 -0.46 31.09 -5.68
CA GLU A 26 0.95 30.88 -5.41
C GLU A 26 1.42 29.63 -6.11
N ASN A 27 2.63 29.66 -6.70
CA ASN A 27 3.20 28.55 -7.45
C ASN A 27 2.31 28.05 -8.61
N GLY A 28 1.64 28.95 -9.32
CA GLY A 28 0.72 28.61 -10.41
C GLY A 28 1.35 27.80 -11.54
N HIS A 29 2.69 27.73 -11.63
CA HIS A 29 3.42 26.86 -12.56
C HIS A 29 3.14 25.37 -12.35
N VAL A 30 2.62 24.97 -11.19
CA VAL A 30 2.23 23.57 -10.91
C VAL A 30 1.13 23.13 -11.85
N THR A 31 0.09 23.96 -12.02
CA THR A 31 -1.02 23.70 -12.93
C THR A 31 -0.93 24.48 -14.25
N GLY A 32 0.03 25.41 -14.36
CA GLY A 32 0.17 26.31 -15.51
C GLY A 32 -0.83 27.46 -15.53
N ARG A 33 -1.43 27.83 -14.37
CA ARG A 33 -2.45 28.88 -14.23
C ARG A 33 -1.91 30.13 -13.55
N GLY A 34 -2.58 31.25 -13.75
CA GLY A 34 -2.29 32.56 -13.18
C GLY A 34 -3.54 33.28 -12.64
N ILE A 35 -3.32 34.44 -12.03
CA ILE A 35 -4.42 35.32 -11.63
C ILE A 35 -5.23 35.71 -12.87
N GLY A 36 -6.55 35.63 -12.78
CA GLY A 36 -7.47 35.92 -13.88
C GLY A 36 -7.74 34.72 -14.79
N ASP A 37 -7.15 33.57 -14.53
CA ASP A 37 -7.51 32.33 -15.23
C ASP A 37 -8.77 31.67 -14.64
N GLY A 38 -9.30 30.70 -15.38
CA GLY A 38 -10.50 29.95 -15.01
C GLY A 38 -10.28 28.85 -13.99
N PRO A 39 -11.38 28.28 -13.51
CA PRO A 39 -11.38 27.18 -12.59
C PRO A 39 -10.98 25.86 -13.27
N SER A 40 -10.56 24.86 -12.47
CA SER A 40 -10.51 23.48 -12.94
C SER A 40 -11.93 22.96 -13.22
N ASN A 41 -12.05 21.88 -14.01
CA ASN A 41 -13.35 21.26 -14.29
C ASN A 41 -14.16 20.96 -13.01
N ALA A 42 -13.49 20.51 -11.95
CA ALA A 42 -14.13 20.23 -10.67
C ALA A 42 -14.73 21.48 -10.03
N VAL A 43 -14.01 22.60 -10.03
CA VAL A 43 -14.51 23.89 -9.51
C VAL A 43 -15.55 24.48 -10.44
N PHE A 44 -15.40 24.33 -11.75
CA PHE A 44 -16.38 24.81 -12.73
C PHE A 44 -17.74 24.12 -12.57
N ASP A 45 -17.77 22.82 -12.31
CA ASP A 45 -19.00 22.10 -12.01
C ASP A 45 -19.69 22.65 -10.75
N VAL A 46 -18.94 22.99 -9.72
CA VAL A 46 -19.46 23.64 -8.51
C VAL A 46 -20.08 25.00 -8.83
N ILE A 47 -19.38 25.85 -9.59
CA ILE A 47 -19.90 27.17 -10.03
C ILE A 47 -21.19 26.99 -10.83
N ARG A 48 -21.20 26.03 -11.75
CA ARG A 48 -22.35 25.75 -12.61
C ARG A 48 -23.58 25.26 -11.80
N HIS A 49 -23.36 24.48 -10.75
CA HIS A 49 -24.43 24.03 -9.87
C HIS A 49 -24.95 25.15 -8.97
N ASN A 50 -24.05 26.01 -8.44
CA ASN A 50 -24.40 27.13 -7.58
C ASN A 50 -25.23 28.18 -8.33
N ASN A 51 -24.94 28.45 -9.62
CA ASN A 51 -25.67 29.40 -10.46
C ASN A 51 -27.02 28.90 -10.99
N LYS A 52 -27.26 27.61 -10.99
CA LYS A 52 -28.56 27.04 -11.29
C LYS A 52 -29.38 26.98 -10.01
N LYS A 53 -30.15 28.04 -9.71
CA LYS A 53 -31.21 28.05 -8.68
C LYS A 53 -32.15 26.85 -8.90
N LYS A 54 -31.79 25.66 -8.47
CA LYS A 54 -32.62 24.47 -8.43
C LYS A 54 -33.07 24.21 -6.99
N LYS A 55 -34.33 23.78 -6.91
CA LYS A 55 -35.14 23.50 -5.71
C LYS A 55 -34.37 22.78 -4.60
N PRO A 56 -34.69 23.04 -3.31
CA PRO A 56 -33.95 22.60 -2.14
C PRO A 56 -34.00 21.09 -1.84
N GLU A 57 -34.49 20.25 -2.73
CA GLU A 57 -34.69 18.82 -2.47
C GLU A 57 -33.51 17.91 -2.90
N GLN A 58 -32.44 18.44 -3.50
CA GLN A 58 -31.26 17.66 -3.98
C GLN A 58 -29.94 18.44 -3.88
N GLU A 59 -29.78 19.32 -2.91
CA GLU A 59 -28.46 19.86 -2.58
C GLU A 59 -27.68 18.78 -1.81
N GLU A 60 -26.88 17.97 -2.50
CA GLU A 60 -25.72 17.38 -1.87
C GLU A 60 -24.86 18.56 -1.36
N GLU A 61 -24.84 18.72 -0.05
CA GLU A 61 -24.06 19.75 0.61
C GLU A 61 -22.59 19.61 0.17
N LEU A 62 -22.09 20.61 -0.58
CA LEU A 62 -20.69 20.63 -1.01
C LEU A 62 -19.79 20.59 0.23
N LYS A 63 -19.13 19.46 0.42
CA LYS A 63 -18.21 19.22 1.51
C LYS A 63 -16.78 19.40 1.06
N ASP A 64 -15.94 19.83 1.98
CA ASP A 64 -14.52 19.86 1.75
C ASP A 64 -13.98 18.49 1.36
N HIS A 65 -13.12 18.48 0.37
CA HIS A 65 -12.46 17.29 -0.14
C HIS A 65 -10.96 17.38 0.09
N ALA A 66 -10.36 16.39 0.76
CA ALA A 66 -8.94 16.38 1.03
C ALA A 66 -8.25 15.16 0.41
N GLY A 67 -7.09 15.40 -0.20
CA GLY A 67 -6.16 14.34 -0.61
C GLY A 67 -6.60 13.52 -1.84
N TYR A 68 -7.49 14.04 -2.69
CA TYR A 68 -7.86 13.38 -3.94
C TYR A 68 -6.80 13.60 -5.04
N LEU A 69 -6.77 12.71 -6.02
CA LEU A 69 -5.80 12.77 -7.11
C LEU A 69 -6.42 13.42 -8.37
N MET A 70 -5.62 14.26 -9.01
CA MET A 70 -5.91 14.84 -10.32
C MET A 70 -4.71 14.67 -11.25
N LYS A 71 -4.96 14.75 -12.55
CA LYS A 71 -3.93 14.75 -13.58
C LYS A 71 -4.04 16.01 -14.43
N THR A 72 -2.92 16.69 -14.65
CA THR A 72 -2.85 17.83 -15.56
C THR A 72 -2.78 17.38 -17.02
N ALA A 73 -3.01 18.30 -17.94
CA ALA A 73 -2.93 18.00 -19.38
C ALA A 73 -1.52 17.58 -19.84
N ASP A 74 -0.48 18.11 -19.19
CA ASP A 74 0.93 17.75 -19.42
C ASP A 74 1.37 16.49 -18.67
N GLY A 75 0.44 15.84 -17.97
CA GLY A 75 0.65 14.52 -17.39
C GLY A 75 1.13 14.48 -15.95
N LYS A 76 1.28 15.62 -15.27
CA LYS A 76 1.61 15.66 -13.84
C LYS A 76 0.50 15.01 -13.00
N ILE A 77 0.86 14.39 -11.90
CA ILE A 77 -0.06 13.84 -10.91
C ILE A 77 -0.06 14.75 -9.70
N LEU A 78 -1.25 15.28 -9.38
CA LEU A 78 -1.44 16.21 -8.28
C LEU A 78 -2.25 15.55 -7.17
N LYS A 79 -1.84 15.75 -5.92
CA LYS A 79 -2.65 15.49 -4.73
C LYS A 79 -3.33 16.80 -4.33
N CYS A 80 -4.65 16.84 -4.47
CA CYS A 80 -5.45 18.05 -4.34
C CYS A 80 -6.30 18.02 -3.07
N SER A 81 -6.55 19.22 -2.55
CA SER A 81 -7.54 19.43 -1.49
C SER A 81 -8.32 20.69 -1.81
N THR A 82 -9.64 20.67 -1.58
CA THR A 82 -10.52 21.78 -1.86
C THR A 82 -11.39 22.06 -0.64
N SER A 83 -11.46 23.33 -0.24
CA SER A 83 -12.32 23.82 0.83
C SER A 83 -13.24 24.92 0.30
N TYR A 84 -14.48 24.90 0.75
CA TYR A 84 -15.54 25.79 0.32
C TYR A 84 -15.84 26.83 1.39
N ILE A 85 -15.56 28.10 1.10
CA ILE A 85 -15.71 29.21 2.02
C ILE A 85 -17.06 29.88 1.74
N ARG A 86 -17.90 29.97 2.76
CA ARG A 86 -19.25 30.54 2.69
C ARG A 86 -19.30 31.87 3.44
N ASP A 87 -20.19 32.75 2.99
CA ASP A 87 -20.54 33.95 3.73
C ASP A 87 -21.45 33.65 4.93
N ASP A 88 -21.72 34.64 5.74
CA ASP A 88 -22.57 34.54 6.93
C ASP A 88 -24.04 34.14 6.59
N ASP A 89 -24.48 34.38 5.36
CA ASP A 89 -25.80 33.97 4.85
C ASP A 89 -25.83 32.53 4.31
N GLY A 90 -24.69 31.82 4.40
CA GLY A 90 -24.52 30.45 3.92
C GLY A 90 -24.22 30.34 2.42
N SER A 91 -24.23 31.45 1.67
CA SER A 91 -23.91 31.44 0.24
C SER A 91 -22.42 31.15 0.02
N LEU A 92 -22.10 30.33 -0.99
CA LEU A 92 -20.74 30.01 -1.34
C LEU A 92 -20.06 31.24 -2.00
N HIS A 93 -18.90 31.65 -1.45
CA HIS A 93 -18.17 32.79 -1.92
C HIS A 93 -16.83 32.42 -2.54
N TYR A 94 -15.98 31.68 -1.82
CA TYR A 94 -14.68 31.32 -2.32
C TYR A 94 -14.50 29.81 -2.35
N VAL A 95 -13.63 29.38 -3.26
CA VAL A 95 -13.04 28.04 -3.23
C VAL A 95 -11.55 28.18 -2.99
N PHE A 96 -11.08 27.55 -1.92
CA PHE A 96 -9.67 27.45 -1.59
C PHE A 96 -9.14 26.08 -2.02
N GLY A 97 -8.12 26.07 -2.87
CA GLY A 97 -7.49 24.85 -3.39
C GLY A 97 -6.02 24.75 -3.00
N ILE A 98 -5.58 23.54 -2.69
CA ILE A 98 -4.18 23.15 -2.57
C ILE A 98 -3.91 22.04 -3.58
N ASN A 99 -2.93 22.23 -4.45
CA ASN A 99 -2.54 21.29 -5.48
C ASN A 99 -1.05 20.97 -5.32
N TYR A 100 -0.72 19.78 -4.86
CA TYR A 100 0.65 19.37 -4.64
C TYR A 100 1.11 18.38 -5.73
N ASP A 101 2.13 18.76 -6.48
CA ASP A 101 2.71 17.91 -7.52
C ASP A 101 3.48 16.74 -6.89
N ILE A 102 2.91 15.56 -6.98
CA ILE A 102 3.50 14.32 -6.47
C ILE A 102 4.11 13.45 -7.58
N THR A 103 4.24 13.96 -8.80
CA THR A 103 4.72 13.19 -9.95
C THR A 103 6.06 12.53 -9.69
N LYS A 104 7.02 13.28 -9.13
CA LYS A 104 8.35 12.73 -8.79
C LYS A 104 8.26 11.67 -7.70
N LEU A 105 7.36 11.85 -6.72
CA LEU A 105 7.18 10.90 -5.62
C LEU A 105 6.58 9.58 -6.12
N THR A 106 5.62 9.63 -7.03
CA THR A 106 5.04 8.42 -7.63
C THR A 106 6.05 7.67 -8.52
N MET A 107 6.94 8.38 -9.19
CA MET A 107 8.04 7.76 -9.93
C MET A 107 9.04 7.06 -9.00
N ILE A 108 9.39 7.69 -7.88
CA ILE A 108 10.28 7.10 -6.85
C ILE A 108 9.59 5.88 -6.23
N GLU A 109 8.32 5.98 -5.88
CA GLU A 109 7.54 4.84 -5.35
C GLU A 109 7.58 3.65 -6.31
N SER A 110 7.32 3.88 -7.60
CA SER A 110 7.35 2.83 -8.61
C SER A 110 8.73 2.18 -8.75
N ALA A 111 9.79 2.99 -8.70
CA ALA A 111 11.17 2.50 -8.75
C ALA A 111 11.49 1.66 -7.49
N LEU A 112 11.13 2.13 -6.31
CA LEU A 112 11.31 1.39 -5.05
C LEU A 112 10.50 0.10 -5.06
N HIS A 113 9.24 0.17 -5.51
CA HIS A 113 8.38 -1.01 -5.60
C HIS A 113 9.00 -2.10 -6.48
N SER A 114 9.59 -1.72 -7.62
CA SER A 114 10.27 -2.67 -8.50
C SER A 114 11.49 -3.35 -7.88
N LEU A 115 12.19 -2.66 -6.97
CA LEU A 115 13.37 -3.18 -6.29
C LEU A 115 13.03 -4.10 -5.10
N ILE A 116 11.93 -3.81 -4.39
CA ILE A 116 11.55 -4.56 -3.18
C ILE A 116 10.56 -5.69 -3.46
N THR A 117 9.91 -5.68 -4.63
CA THR A 117 8.94 -6.71 -4.97
C THR A 117 9.65 -7.94 -5.54
N PRO A 118 9.52 -9.12 -4.92
CA PRO A 118 10.08 -10.34 -5.46
C PRO A 118 9.42 -10.69 -6.79
N VAL A 119 10.17 -11.34 -7.68
CA VAL A 119 9.67 -11.80 -9.00
C VAL A 119 8.49 -12.76 -8.79
N ASN A 120 8.56 -13.63 -7.77
CA ASN A 120 7.48 -14.54 -7.38
C ASN A 120 6.79 -13.98 -6.14
N LYS A 121 5.61 -13.39 -6.29
CA LYS A 121 4.84 -12.76 -5.21
C LYS A 121 4.39 -13.69 -4.08
N GLU A 122 4.43 -15.00 -4.30
CA GLU A 122 3.99 -16.03 -3.34
C GLU A 122 5.12 -16.53 -2.44
N GLU A 123 6.38 -16.22 -2.75
CA GLU A 123 7.50 -16.65 -1.93
C GLU A 123 7.70 -15.71 -0.74
N LYS A 124 7.56 -16.27 0.46
CA LYS A 124 7.99 -15.60 1.68
C LYS A 124 9.51 -15.48 1.69
N PRO A 125 10.08 -14.40 2.27
CA PRO A 125 11.54 -14.29 2.43
C PRO A 125 12.08 -15.53 3.15
N LYS A 126 13.03 -16.23 2.51
CA LYS A 126 13.73 -17.36 3.14
C LYS A 126 14.93 -16.82 3.91
N GLU A 127 15.14 -17.35 5.10
CA GLU A 127 16.30 -17.00 5.91
C GLU A 127 17.59 -17.55 5.28
N ILE A 128 18.61 -16.70 5.20
CA ILE A 128 19.94 -17.14 4.76
C ILE A 128 20.65 -17.72 5.98
N THR A 129 20.73 -19.04 6.06
CA THR A 129 21.42 -19.72 7.15
C THR A 129 22.95 -19.58 6.99
N HIS A 130 23.66 -19.35 8.10
CA HIS A 130 25.12 -19.19 8.10
C HIS A 130 25.87 -20.52 8.10
N SER A 131 25.22 -21.60 8.46
CA SER A 131 25.82 -22.94 8.51
C SER A 131 24.80 -24.02 8.14
N VAL A 132 25.31 -25.18 7.75
CA VAL A 132 24.48 -26.38 7.46
C VAL A 132 23.72 -26.85 8.72
N ASN A 133 24.24 -26.57 9.91
CA ASN A 133 23.57 -26.87 11.16
C ASN A 133 22.39 -25.95 11.41
N ASP A 134 22.53 -24.64 11.09
CA ASP A 134 21.43 -23.68 11.22
C ASP A 134 20.33 -24.00 10.20
N LEU A 135 20.71 -24.43 8.98
CA LEU A 135 19.74 -24.92 8.00
C LEU A 135 18.94 -26.11 8.55
N LEU A 136 19.60 -27.05 9.20
CA LEU A 136 18.90 -28.20 9.79
C LEU A 136 17.96 -27.77 10.92
N ASP A 137 18.36 -26.82 11.77
CA ASP A 137 17.52 -26.27 12.82
C ASP A 137 16.27 -25.59 12.24
N HIS A 138 16.46 -24.78 11.20
CA HIS A 138 15.36 -24.14 10.49
C HIS A 138 14.39 -25.15 9.87
N LEU A 139 14.88 -26.18 9.19
CA LEU A 139 14.03 -27.23 8.63
C LEU A 139 13.25 -27.99 9.71
N ILE A 140 13.85 -28.22 10.89
CA ILE A 140 13.17 -28.84 12.02
C ILE A 140 12.02 -27.93 12.50
N GLU A 141 12.26 -26.62 12.66
CA GLU A 141 11.24 -25.64 13.05
C GLU A 141 10.11 -25.57 12.02
N GLU A 142 10.42 -25.52 10.73
CA GLU A 142 9.41 -25.56 9.65
C GLU A 142 8.56 -26.83 9.71
N SER A 143 9.18 -28.00 9.98
CA SER A 143 8.44 -29.28 10.10
C SER A 143 7.45 -29.27 11.27
N VAL A 144 7.81 -28.64 12.39
CA VAL A 144 6.92 -28.47 13.55
C VAL A 144 5.81 -27.47 13.23
N ALA A 145 6.12 -26.38 12.56
CA ALA A 145 5.15 -25.38 12.13
C ALA A 145 4.12 -25.96 11.14
N LEU A 146 4.55 -26.84 10.22
CA LEU A 146 3.69 -27.55 9.29
C LEU A 146 2.63 -28.39 10.02
N VAL A 147 3.04 -29.09 11.08
CA VAL A 147 2.12 -29.90 11.91
C VAL A 147 1.23 -29.03 12.80
N GLY A 148 1.70 -27.83 13.17
CA GLY A 148 0.95 -26.88 13.99
C GLY A 148 0.80 -27.28 15.46
N LYS A 149 1.61 -28.25 15.95
CA LYS A 149 1.59 -28.73 17.34
C LYS A 149 3.01 -28.82 17.92
N PRO A 150 3.22 -28.46 19.19
CA PRO A 150 4.49 -28.73 19.88
C PRO A 150 4.82 -30.24 19.88
N VAL A 151 6.09 -30.60 19.74
CA VAL A 151 6.55 -31.99 19.66
C VAL A 151 6.04 -32.86 20.81
N ALA A 152 5.95 -32.30 22.03
CA ALA A 152 5.44 -33.00 23.21
C ALA A 152 3.96 -33.44 23.11
N LEU A 153 3.19 -32.79 22.22
CA LEU A 153 1.77 -33.08 21.98
C LEU A 153 1.53 -33.85 20.67
N MET A 154 2.59 -34.13 19.92
CA MET A 154 2.49 -34.87 18.66
C MET A 154 2.22 -36.36 18.89
N ASN A 155 1.23 -36.90 18.20
CA ASN A 155 1.00 -38.31 18.08
C ASN A 155 1.96 -38.94 17.04
N LYS A 156 1.81 -40.26 16.78
CA LYS A 156 2.65 -40.95 15.80
C LYS A 156 2.51 -40.38 14.39
N GLU A 157 1.30 -40.09 13.95
CA GLU A 157 0.98 -39.61 12.60
C GLU A 157 1.53 -38.19 12.39
N ASP A 158 1.41 -37.32 13.41
CA ASP A 158 1.99 -35.97 13.42
C ASP A 158 3.53 -36.04 13.23
N LYS A 159 4.21 -36.96 13.96
CA LYS A 159 5.66 -37.13 13.84
C LYS A 159 6.07 -37.71 12.49
N VAL A 160 5.28 -38.61 11.91
CA VAL A 160 5.51 -39.15 10.56
C VAL A 160 5.45 -38.02 9.55
N THR A 161 4.43 -37.14 9.62
CA THR A 161 4.27 -35.99 8.71
C THR A 161 5.47 -35.05 8.79
N ALA A 162 5.92 -34.69 9.99
CA ALA A 162 7.07 -33.85 10.19
C ALA A 162 8.37 -34.46 9.64
N ILE A 163 8.58 -35.76 9.86
CA ILE A 163 9.78 -36.46 9.40
C ILE A 163 9.79 -36.64 7.89
N GLN A 164 8.64 -36.90 7.28
CA GLN A 164 8.53 -36.95 5.82
C GLN A 164 8.85 -35.60 5.18
N PHE A 165 8.33 -34.49 5.74
CA PHE A 165 8.71 -33.17 5.30
C PHE A 165 10.24 -32.93 5.36
N LEU A 166 10.88 -33.33 6.46
CA LEU A 166 12.33 -33.23 6.61
C LEU A 166 13.08 -34.09 5.57
N ASN A 167 12.58 -35.27 5.25
CA ASN A 167 13.15 -36.12 4.22
C ASN A 167 13.05 -35.50 2.84
N ASP A 168 11.88 -35.00 2.48
CA ASP A 168 11.61 -34.37 1.18
C ASP A 168 12.37 -33.04 1.00
N SER A 169 12.61 -32.34 2.10
CA SER A 169 13.45 -31.13 2.15
C SER A 169 14.95 -31.40 2.14
N GLY A 170 15.37 -32.70 2.12
CA GLY A 170 16.77 -33.09 2.07
C GLY A 170 17.54 -32.95 3.40
N ALA A 171 16.86 -32.82 4.53
CA ALA A 171 17.48 -32.66 5.85
C ALA A 171 18.43 -33.84 6.18
N PHE A 172 18.11 -35.05 5.71
CA PHE A 172 18.93 -36.23 5.96
C PHE A 172 20.17 -36.38 5.07
N LEU A 173 20.38 -35.47 4.12
CA LEU A 173 21.65 -35.35 3.40
C LEU A 173 22.73 -34.67 4.28
N ILE A 174 22.32 -34.02 5.35
CA ILE A 174 23.23 -33.36 6.30
C ILE A 174 23.82 -34.42 7.25
N THR A 175 25.15 -34.39 7.36
CA THR A 175 25.88 -35.32 8.23
C THR A 175 25.39 -35.25 9.70
N LYS A 176 25.10 -36.40 10.32
CA LYS A 176 24.58 -36.49 11.69
C LYS A 176 23.16 -35.90 11.92
N SER A 177 22.45 -35.50 10.88
CA SER A 177 21.09 -34.98 11.01
C SER A 177 20.13 -35.96 11.66
N GLY A 178 20.23 -37.24 11.32
CA GLY A 178 19.39 -38.29 11.91
C GLY A 178 19.48 -38.36 13.44
N ASP A 179 20.67 -38.13 14.04
CA ASP A 179 20.83 -38.05 15.49
C ASP A 179 20.10 -36.85 16.07
N LYS A 180 20.29 -35.69 15.46
CA LYS A 180 19.70 -34.45 15.91
C LYS A 180 18.17 -34.47 15.81
N VAL A 181 17.64 -34.94 14.68
CA VAL A 181 16.19 -35.06 14.45
C VAL A 181 15.56 -36.06 15.41
N ALA A 182 16.17 -37.27 15.57
CA ALA A 182 15.66 -38.30 16.49
C ALA A 182 15.57 -37.78 17.94
N ASN A 183 16.62 -37.09 18.40
CA ASN A 183 16.65 -36.46 19.72
C ASN A 183 15.59 -35.37 19.86
N TYR A 184 15.43 -34.51 18.87
CA TYR A 184 14.45 -33.41 18.90
C TYR A 184 13.01 -33.94 19.00
N PHE A 185 12.66 -34.97 18.22
CA PHE A 185 11.33 -35.58 18.24
C PHE A 185 11.14 -36.61 19.36
N GLY A 186 12.17 -36.89 20.17
CA GLY A 186 12.10 -37.84 21.27
C GLY A 186 11.83 -39.28 20.80
N ILE A 187 12.45 -39.71 19.70
CA ILE A 187 12.30 -41.04 19.12
C ILE A 187 13.66 -41.70 18.90
N SER A 188 13.65 -43.03 18.75
CA SER A 188 14.87 -43.76 18.39
C SER A 188 15.24 -43.55 16.91
N LYS A 189 16.53 -43.69 16.57
CA LYS A 189 16.96 -43.69 15.15
C LYS A 189 16.22 -44.74 14.32
N TYR A 190 16.00 -45.90 14.88
CA TYR A 190 15.25 -46.97 14.22
C TYR A 190 13.84 -46.50 13.86
N THR A 191 13.15 -45.87 14.81
CA THR A 191 11.82 -45.30 14.61
C THR A 191 11.84 -44.20 13.55
N LEU A 192 12.87 -43.34 13.59
CA LEU A 192 13.04 -42.24 12.58
C LEU A 192 13.08 -42.83 11.17
N TYR A 193 13.97 -43.78 10.92
CA TYR A 193 14.11 -44.39 9.59
C TYR A 193 12.85 -45.19 9.18
N SER A 194 12.17 -45.83 10.11
CA SER A 194 10.90 -46.49 9.81
C SER A 194 9.81 -45.51 9.37
N TYR A 195 9.85 -44.26 9.84
CA TYR A 195 8.90 -43.21 9.44
C TYR A 195 9.23 -42.65 8.05
N ILE A 196 10.51 -42.60 7.67
CA ILE A 196 10.94 -42.24 6.31
C ILE A 196 10.47 -43.27 5.29
N ASP A 197 10.50 -44.55 5.62
CA ASP A 197 10.20 -45.66 4.70
C ASP A 197 8.69 -46.00 4.61
N VAL A 198 7.82 -45.34 5.36
CA VAL A 198 6.35 -45.58 5.35
C VAL A 198 5.71 -45.39 3.97
N ASN A 199 6.34 -44.64 3.07
CA ASN A 199 5.81 -44.32 1.73
C ASN A 199 6.65 -44.94 0.58
N LYS A 200 7.53 -45.87 0.86
CA LYS A 200 8.17 -46.73 -0.15
C LYS A 200 7.43 -48.05 -0.20
#